data_2f2c01dd7e3c8c8092072e9bd81b9d3b
#
_entry.id   2f2c01dd7e3c8c8092072e9bd81b9d3b
#
_cell.length_a   1.000
_cell.length_b   1.000
_cell.length_c   1.000
_cell.angle_alpha   90.00
_cell.angle_beta   90.00
_cell.angle_gamma   90.00
#
_symmetry.space_group_name_H-M   'P 1'
#
loop_
_entity.id
_entity.type
_entity.pdbx_description
1 polymer ?
#
loop_
_entity_poly.entity_id
_entity_poly.type
_entity_poly.pdbx_seq_one_letter_code
_entity_poly.pdbx_strand_id
1 'polypeptide(L)'
;MPFLDFFGGIVLVVFGIDPGYAIVGWGAINFQSNTYKTLGYGAIETVAGTDFNKRLEYIYDETYAILNRCRPDALAIEKLYFQTNQKTAINVAQARGVTLLAAQKLKIPIFEYTPLQVKTAVTGYGKAKKPQVMEMTARLLKLKEIPKPDDTCDALAIAICHTQAA
;
A
#
# COMPACT_ATOMS: atom_id res chain seq x y z
N MET A 1 19.20 0.74 1.99
CA MET A 1 20.05 1.64 1.21
C MET A 1 19.52 1.63 -0.23
N PRO A 2 19.07 2.74 -0.79
CA PRO A 2 18.61 2.74 -2.17
C PRO A 2 19.78 2.42 -3.10
N PHE A 3 19.52 1.55 -4.06
CA PHE A 3 20.51 1.22 -5.09
C PHE A 3 20.73 2.44 -5.99
N LEU A 4 21.97 2.88 -6.10
CA LEU A 4 22.37 3.84 -7.15
C LEU A 4 22.54 3.07 -8.45
N ASP A 5 21.73 3.40 -9.45
CA ASP A 5 21.94 2.87 -10.80
C ASP A 5 23.17 3.52 -11.45
N PHE A 6 23.81 2.83 -12.40
CA PHE A 6 25.05 3.24 -13.09
C PHE A 6 24.95 4.63 -13.79
N PHE A 7 23.73 5.22 -13.86
CA PHE A 7 23.46 6.56 -14.40
C PHE A 7 23.09 7.61 -13.36
N GLY A 8 23.31 7.36 -12.06
CA GLY A 8 23.24 8.39 -11.02
C GLY A 8 21.86 8.78 -10.52
N GLY A 9 20.79 8.05 -10.84
CA GLY A 9 19.45 8.24 -10.28
C GLY A 9 19.19 7.36 -9.05
N ILE A 10 18.53 7.91 -8.02
CA ILE A 10 18.04 7.12 -6.90
C ILE A 10 16.91 6.24 -7.40
N VAL A 11 17.05 4.92 -7.26
CA VAL A 11 15.98 3.94 -7.49
C VAL A 11 15.31 3.67 -6.16
N LEU A 12 14.00 3.89 -6.07
CA LEU A 12 13.22 3.67 -4.88
C LEU A 12 12.07 2.69 -5.17
N VAL A 13 12.12 1.50 -4.59
CA VAL A 13 11.03 0.53 -4.65
C VAL A 13 10.14 0.70 -3.44
N VAL A 14 8.89 1.08 -3.66
CA VAL A 14 7.90 1.30 -2.59
C VAL A 14 6.78 0.29 -2.70
N PHE A 15 6.43 -0.29 -1.56
CA PHE A 15 5.30 -1.18 -1.41
C PHE A 15 4.20 -0.48 -0.62
N GLY A 16 3.07 -0.19 -1.26
CA GLY A 16 1.90 0.38 -0.60
C GLY A 16 0.95 -0.71 -0.13
N ILE A 17 0.34 -0.48 1.02
CA ILE A 17 -0.69 -1.37 1.58
C ILE A 17 -1.89 -0.56 2.05
N ASP A 18 -3.08 -1.02 1.67
CA ASP A 18 -4.37 -0.64 2.24
C ASP A 18 -4.88 -1.79 3.11
N PRO A 19 -4.73 -1.70 4.45
CA PRO A 19 -4.98 -2.82 5.34
C PRO A 19 -6.46 -3.05 5.58
N GLY A 20 -6.87 -4.31 5.57
CA GLY A 20 -8.19 -4.77 5.92
C GLY A 20 -8.15 -6.21 6.41
N TYR A 21 -9.24 -6.72 6.94
CA TYR A 21 -9.32 -8.13 7.34
C TYR A 21 -10.07 -9.00 6.32
N ALA A 22 -10.93 -8.41 5.52
CA ALA A 22 -11.60 -9.10 4.42
C ALA A 22 -10.77 -9.02 3.12
N ILE A 23 -10.25 -7.83 2.85
CA ILE A 23 -9.42 -7.52 1.69
C ILE A 23 -8.25 -6.66 2.15
N VAL A 24 -7.04 -7.04 1.75
CA VAL A 24 -5.84 -6.23 1.90
C VAL A 24 -5.37 -5.87 0.49
N GLY A 25 -5.48 -4.60 0.12
CA GLY A 25 -4.92 -4.10 -1.13
C GLY A 25 -3.41 -3.92 -1.01
N TRP A 26 -2.67 -4.25 -2.06
CA TRP A 26 -1.25 -4.00 -2.14
C TRP A 26 -0.83 -3.54 -3.53
N GLY A 27 0.24 -2.77 -3.58
CA GLY A 27 0.83 -2.34 -4.83
C GLY A 27 2.31 -1.99 -4.67
N ALA A 28 3.12 -2.42 -5.62
CA ALA A 28 4.55 -2.16 -5.65
C ALA A 28 4.92 -1.32 -6.86
N ILE A 29 5.66 -0.25 -6.63
CA ILE A 29 6.13 0.67 -7.67
C ILE A 29 7.63 0.89 -7.53
N ASN A 30 8.28 1.10 -8.67
CA ASN A 30 9.63 1.63 -8.75
C ASN A 30 9.53 3.10 -9.17
N PHE A 31 10.21 3.96 -8.42
CA PHE A 31 10.32 5.39 -8.72
C PHE A 31 11.78 5.73 -9.00
N GLN A 32 12.03 6.24 -10.21
CA GLN A 32 13.37 6.62 -10.66
C GLN A 32 13.27 7.80 -11.62
N SER A 33 14.12 8.81 -11.43
CA SER A 33 14.20 9.98 -12.32
C SER A 33 12.81 10.60 -12.60
N ASN A 34 12.01 10.79 -11.56
CA ASN A 34 10.65 11.32 -11.61
C ASN A 34 9.67 10.49 -12.49
N THR A 35 9.95 9.21 -12.66
CA THR A 35 9.14 8.29 -13.46
C THR A 35 8.73 7.09 -12.61
N TYR A 36 7.47 6.68 -12.74
CA TYR A 36 6.93 5.50 -12.10
C TYR A 36 6.94 4.29 -13.02
N LYS A 37 7.30 3.14 -12.47
CA LYS A 37 7.09 1.83 -13.09
C LYS A 37 6.34 0.94 -12.09
N THR A 38 5.17 0.45 -12.46
CA THR A 38 4.42 -0.51 -11.66
C THR A 38 5.10 -1.87 -11.73
N LEU A 39 5.46 -2.43 -10.56
CA LEU A 39 6.08 -3.75 -10.46
C LEU A 39 5.05 -4.86 -10.29
N GLY A 40 3.92 -4.54 -9.65
CA GLY A 40 2.81 -5.46 -9.44
C GLY A 40 1.80 -4.85 -8.47
N TYR A 41 0.62 -5.42 -8.44
CA TYR A 41 -0.45 -5.06 -7.52
C TYR A 41 -1.47 -6.18 -7.43
N GLY A 42 -2.25 -6.18 -6.37
CA GLY A 42 -3.30 -7.17 -6.15
C GLY A 42 -4.00 -7.01 -4.81
N ALA A 43 -4.77 -7.99 -4.46
CA ALA A 43 -5.48 -8.06 -3.20
C ALA A 43 -5.28 -9.42 -2.53
N ILE A 44 -5.14 -9.40 -1.20
CA ILE A 44 -5.20 -10.60 -0.36
C ILE A 44 -6.62 -10.65 0.18
N GLU A 45 -7.38 -11.66 -0.23
CA GLU A 45 -8.78 -11.83 0.15
C GLU A 45 -8.92 -13.00 1.12
N THR A 46 -9.65 -12.77 2.21
CA THR A 46 -9.96 -13.80 3.19
C THR A 46 -11.41 -14.25 3.07
N VAL A 47 -11.66 -15.54 3.29
CA VAL A 47 -13.01 -16.11 3.16
C VAL A 47 -13.89 -15.72 4.35
N ALA A 48 -15.06 -15.15 4.08
CA ALA A 48 -16.06 -14.86 5.11
C ALA A 48 -16.47 -16.15 5.85
N GLY A 49 -16.69 -16.03 7.17
CA GLY A 49 -17.06 -17.18 8.00
C GLY A 49 -15.88 -18.03 8.47
N THR A 50 -14.68 -17.82 7.94
CA THR A 50 -13.46 -18.43 8.48
C THR A 50 -13.12 -17.84 9.85
N ASP A 51 -12.58 -18.67 10.75
CA ASP A 51 -12.05 -18.24 12.03
C ASP A 51 -11.11 -17.03 11.86
N PHE A 52 -11.31 -16.00 12.71
CA PHE A 52 -10.61 -14.74 12.55
C PHE A 52 -9.09 -14.87 12.69
N ASN A 53 -8.63 -15.73 13.60
CA ASN A 53 -7.19 -15.95 13.79
C ASN A 53 -6.56 -16.64 12.58
N LYS A 54 -7.28 -17.55 11.90
CA LYS A 54 -6.84 -18.15 10.64
C LYS A 54 -6.79 -17.12 9.51
N ARG A 55 -7.71 -16.16 9.51
CA ARG A 55 -7.66 -15.05 8.54
C ARG A 55 -6.43 -14.17 8.77
N LEU A 56 -6.09 -13.89 10.04
CA LEU A 56 -4.88 -13.14 10.40
C LEU A 56 -3.61 -13.88 9.97
N GLU A 57 -3.54 -15.19 10.21
CA GLU A 57 -2.43 -16.04 9.77
C GLU A 57 -2.26 -15.97 8.25
N TYR A 58 -3.34 -16.15 7.51
CA TYR A 58 -3.33 -16.07 6.05
C TYR A 58 -2.86 -14.70 5.53
N ILE A 59 -3.36 -13.60 6.11
CA ILE A 59 -2.92 -12.24 5.75
C ILE A 59 -1.42 -12.07 6.02
N TYR A 60 -0.94 -12.57 7.15
CA TYR A 60 0.49 -12.52 7.49
C TYR A 60 1.33 -13.30 6.46
N ASP A 61 0.97 -14.55 6.19
CA ASP A 61 1.74 -15.43 5.32
C ASP A 61 1.81 -14.88 3.89
N GLU A 62 0.68 -14.44 3.33
CA GLU A 62 0.63 -13.85 2.00
C GLU A 62 1.41 -12.53 1.93
N THR A 63 1.25 -11.65 2.91
CA THR A 63 1.98 -10.40 2.98
C THR A 63 3.49 -10.65 3.06
N TYR A 64 3.90 -11.56 3.93
CA TYR A 64 5.30 -11.93 4.08
C TYR A 64 5.88 -12.48 2.77
N ALA A 65 5.17 -13.39 2.11
CA ALA A 65 5.59 -13.97 0.84
C ALA A 65 5.77 -12.92 -0.27
N ILE A 66 4.81 -11.99 -0.39
CA ILE A 66 4.86 -10.93 -1.39
C ILE A 66 6.02 -9.97 -1.09
N LEU A 67 6.16 -9.51 0.15
CA LEU A 67 7.26 -8.63 0.57
C LEU A 67 8.62 -9.28 0.41
N ASN A 68 8.74 -10.56 0.73
CA ASN A 68 9.99 -11.31 0.57
C ASN A 68 10.43 -11.44 -0.89
N ARG A 69 9.49 -11.54 -1.82
CA ARG A 69 9.78 -11.54 -3.26
C ARG A 69 10.09 -10.15 -3.79
N CYS A 70 9.32 -9.16 -3.37
CA CYS A 70 9.45 -7.77 -3.85
C CYS A 70 10.70 -7.07 -3.32
N ARG A 71 11.06 -7.34 -2.06
CA ARG A 71 12.17 -6.68 -1.36
C ARG A 71 12.17 -5.17 -1.51
N PRO A 72 11.08 -4.46 -1.15
CA PRO A 72 11.00 -3.03 -1.30
C PRO A 72 11.93 -2.30 -0.33
N ASP A 73 12.33 -1.08 -0.70
CA ASP A 73 13.11 -0.17 0.15
C ASP A 73 12.25 0.43 1.27
N ALA A 74 10.94 0.52 1.05
CA ALA A 74 9.98 1.04 2.02
C ALA A 74 8.61 0.41 1.87
N LEU A 75 7.91 0.23 2.99
CA LEU A 75 6.49 -0.05 3.05
C LEU A 75 5.76 1.22 3.47
N ALA A 76 4.80 1.64 2.67
CA ALA A 76 3.92 2.76 2.94
C ALA A 76 2.52 2.25 3.30
N ILE A 77 1.94 2.77 4.37
CA ILE A 77 0.64 2.36 4.89
C ILE A 77 -0.15 3.59 5.35
N GLU A 78 -1.48 3.54 5.23
CA GLU A 78 -2.33 4.59 5.74
C GLU A 78 -2.41 4.56 7.27
N LYS A 79 -2.41 5.73 7.90
CA LYS A 79 -2.65 5.85 9.33
C LYS A 79 -4.05 5.38 9.68
N LEU A 80 -4.15 4.61 10.76
CA LEU A 80 -5.43 4.15 11.26
C LEU A 80 -6.13 5.25 12.06
N TYR A 81 -7.35 5.61 11.64
CA TYR A 81 -8.24 6.50 12.38
C TYR A 81 -9.52 5.78 12.78
N PHE A 82 -9.88 5.89 14.04
CA PHE A 82 -11.15 5.36 14.57
C PHE A 82 -12.27 6.34 14.30
N GLN A 83 -13.06 6.14 13.24
CA GLN A 83 -14.12 7.10 12.94
C GLN A 83 -15.52 6.68 13.37
N THR A 84 -16.04 5.50 13.20
CA THR A 84 -17.47 5.28 13.47
C THR A 84 -17.91 3.85 13.81
N ASN A 85 -17.14 2.82 13.47
CA ASN A 85 -17.52 1.44 13.76
C ASN A 85 -16.42 0.73 14.54
N GLN A 86 -16.54 0.72 15.86
CA GLN A 86 -15.54 0.12 16.76
C GLN A 86 -15.29 -1.37 16.49
N LYS A 87 -16.32 -2.15 16.15
CA LYS A 87 -16.16 -3.58 15.83
C LYS A 87 -15.26 -3.82 14.63
N THR A 88 -15.53 -3.12 13.54
CA THR A 88 -14.74 -3.23 12.31
C THR A 88 -13.34 -2.65 12.49
N ALA A 89 -13.21 -1.57 13.27
CA ALA A 89 -11.93 -0.92 13.55
C ALA A 89 -10.97 -1.85 14.31
N ILE A 90 -11.44 -2.63 15.25
CA ILE A 90 -10.61 -3.60 16.00
C ILE A 90 -10.08 -4.67 15.04
N ASN A 91 -10.93 -5.24 14.21
CA ASN A 91 -10.54 -6.26 13.24
C ASN A 91 -9.53 -5.74 12.21
N VAL A 92 -9.74 -4.53 11.72
CA VAL A 92 -8.81 -3.85 10.80
C VAL A 92 -7.47 -3.58 11.50
N ALA A 93 -7.48 -3.12 12.75
CA ALA A 93 -6.26 -2.89 13.52
C ALA A 93 -5.44 -4.16 13.73
N GLN A 94 -6.10 -5.30 13.99
CA GLN A 94 -5.44 -6.59 14.13
C GLN A 94 -4.84 -7.07 12.80
N ALA A 95 -5.55 -6.95 11.70
CA ALA A 95 -5.05 -7.27 10.36
C ALA A 95 -3.86 -6.38 9.97
N ARG A 96 -3.96 -5.07 10.29
CA ARG A 96 -2.86 -4.13 10.11
C ARG A 96 -1.63 -4.53 10.92
N GLY A 97 -1.82 -4.99 12.15
CA GLY A 97 -0.72 -5.45 13.02
C GLY A 97 0.08 -6.60 12.44
N VAL A 98 -0.57 -7.61 11.87
CA VAL A 98 0.15 -8.75 11.24
C VAL A 98 0.85 -8.33 9.95
N THR A 99 0.31 -7.37 9.22
CA THR A 99 0.95 -6.77 8.04
C THR A 99 2.25 -6.05 8.42
N LEU A 100 2.20 -5.22 9.46
CA LEU A 100 3.37 -4.52 10.00
C LEU A 100 4.42 -5.49 10.53
N LEU A 101 3.98 -6.56 11.19
CA LEU A 101 4.88 -7.60 11.68
C LEU A 101 5.62 -8.29 10.53
N ALA A 102 4.95 -8.59 9.42
CA ALA A 102 5.56 -9.19 8.24
C ALA A 102 6.68 -8.30 7.67
N ALA A 103 6.44 -7.00 7.54
CA ALA A 103 7.42 -6.03 7.10
C ALA A 103 8.60 -5.91 8.08
N GLN A 104 8.31 -5.85 9.38
CA GLN A 104 9.33 -5.75 10.44
C GLN A 104 10.25 -6.97 10.47
N LYS A 105 9.71 -8.19 10.28
CA LYS A 105 10.52 -9.41 10.21
C LYS A 105 11.49 -9.40 9.03
N LEU A 106 11.12 -8.77 7.94
CA LEU A 106 11.97 -8.58 6.75
C LEU A 106 12.85 -7.33 6.84
N LYS A 107 12.79 -6.59 7.96
CA LYS A 107 13.53 -5.35 8.19
C LYS A 107 13.26 -4.27 7.15
N ILE A 108 12.04 -4.23 6.61
CA ILE A 108 11.59 -3.21 5.68
C ILE A 108 11.15 -1.99 6.48
N PRO A 109 11.69 -0.78 6.22
CA PRO A 109 11.24 0.46 6.86
C PRO A 109 9.76 0.74 6.57
N ILE A 110 9.02 1.17 7.60
CA ILE A 110 7.57 1.41 7.53
C ILE A 110 7.30 2.89 7.70
N PHE A 111 6.49 3.45 6.80
CA PHE A 111 6.09 4.85 6.79
C PHE A 111 4.57 4.96 6.74
N GLU A 112 4.02 5.89 7.53
CA GLU A 112 2.59 6.07 7.67
C GLU A 112 2.14 7.41 7.10
N TYR A 113 1.02 7.43 6.39
CA TYR A 113 0.45 8.61 5.76
C TYR A 113 -1.02 8.78 6.11
N THR A 114 -1.45 10.02 6.28
CA THR A 114 -2.85 10.36 6.47
C THR A 114 -3.61 10.31 5.14
N PRO A 115 -4.95 10.12 5.15
CA PRO A 115 -5.75 10.24 3.94
C PRO A 115 -5.55 11.57 3.21
N LEU A 116 -5.39 12.66 3.96
CA LEU A 116 -5.12 13.99 3.42
C LEU A 116 -3.79 14.04 2.66
N GLN A 117 -2.73 13.46 3.23
CA GLN A 117 -1.43 13.40 2.58
C GLN A 117 -1.48 12.61 1.27
N VAL A 118 -2.17 11.46 1.27
CA VAL A 118 -2.33 10.62 0.07
C VAL A 118 -3.09 11.38 -1.03
N LYS A 119 -4.23 11.99 -0.71
CA LYS A 119 -5.01 12.78 -1.67
C LYS A 119 -4.20 13.92 -2.26
N THR A 120 -3.50 14.68 -1.42
CA THR A 120 -2.68 15.81 -1.84
C THR A 120 -1.51 15.37 -2.72
N ALA A 121 -0.84 14.28 -2.36
CA ALA A 121 0.28 13.75 -3.13
C ALA A 121 -0.14 13.30 -4.53
N VAL A 122 -1.27 12.62 -4.64
CA VAL A 122 -1.74 12.06 -5.93
C VAL A 122 -2.42 13.11 -6.81
N THR A 123 -3.24 13.98 -6.24
CA THR A 123 -4.09 14.90 -7.02
C THR A 123 -3.67 16.37 -6.93
N GLY A 124 -2.78 16.71 -5.98
CA GLY A 124 -2.48 18.11 -5.64
C GLY A 124 -3.58 18.79 -4.81
N TYR A 125 -4.65 18.07 -4.44
CA TYR A 125 -5.83 18.64 -3.79
C TYR A 125 -6.34 17.75 -2.65
N GLY A 126 -6.20 18.23 -1.41
CA GLY A 126 -6.56 17.46 -0.20
C GLY A 126 -8.04 17.13 -0.03
N LYS A 127 -8.93 17.81 -0.75
CA LYS A 127 -10.38 17.55 -0.75
C LYS A 127 -10.83 16.72 -1.95
N ALA A 128 -9.91 16.15 -2.72
CA ALA A 128 -10.23 15.29 -3.84
C ALA A 128 -11.13 14.12 -3.40
N LYS A 129 -12.11 13.79 -4.23
CA LYS A 129 -12.98 12.64 -4.01
C LYS A 129 -12.31 11.35 -4.44
N LYS A 130 -12.74 10.22 -3.88
CA LYS A 130 -12.18 8.90 -4.17
C LYS A 130 -12.04 8.61 -5.68
N PRO A 131 -13.06 8.84 -6.55
CA PRO A 131 -12.92 8.62 -7.98
C PRO A 131 -11.78 9.43 -8.62
N GLN A 132 -11.57 10.67 -8.18
CA GLN A 132 -10.48 11.52 -8.68
C GLN A 132 -9.11 10.98 -8.30
N VAL A 133 -8.96 10.50 -7.05
CA VAL A 133 -7.71 9.88 -6.58
C VAL A 133 -7.42 8.61 -7.38
N MET A 134 -8.41 7.77 -7.60
CA MET A 134 -8.26 6.52 -8.36
C MET A 134 -7.86 6.78 -9.82
N GLU A 135 -8.52 7.71 -10.48
CA GLU A 135 -8.21 8.09 -11.85
C GLU A 135 -6.79 8.65 -11.97
N MET A 136 -6.41 9.55 -11.08
CA MET A 136 -5.08 10.15 -11.09
C MET A 136 -3.99 9.11 -10.79
N THR A 137 -4.25 8.19 -9.86
CA THR A 137 -3.34 7.08 -9.57
C THR A 137 -3.07 6.25 -10.82
N ALA A 138 -4.12 5.84 -11.54
CA ALA A 138 -3.99 5.08 -12.78
C ALA A 138 -3.22 5.87 -13.86
N ARG A 139 -3.47 7.17 -13.98
CA ARG A 139 -2.75 8.04 -14.93
C ARG A 139 -1.26 8.18 -14.61
N LEU A 140 -0.91 8.44 -13.34
CA LEU A 140 0.49 8.56 -12.92
C LEU A 140 1.28 7.28 -13.17
N LEU A 141 0.64 6.14 -12.98
CA LEU A 141 1.23 4.82 -13.20
C LEU A 141 1.08 4.31 -14.64
N LYS A 142 0.44 5.08 -15.53
CA LYS A 142 0.18 4.73 -16.94
C LYS A 142 -0.55 3.38 -17.09
N LEU A 143 -1.47 3.09 -16.17
CA LEU A 143 -2.29 1.90 -16.23
C LEU A 143 -3.41 2.07 -17.27
N LYS A 144 -3.77 0.98 -17.94
CA LYS A 144 -4.83 0.99 -18.97
C LYS A 144 -6.22 1.19 -18.37
N GLU A 145 -6.41 0.74 -17.15
CA GLU A 145 -7.66 0.81 -16.39
C GLU A 145 -7.38 1.00 -14.90
N ILE A 146 -8.40 1.44 -14.16
CA ILE A 146 -8.32 1.57 -12.71
C ILE A 146 -8.29 0.17 -12.09
N PRO A 147 -7.27 -0.17 -11.28
CA PRO A 147 -7.18 -1.48 -10.62
C PRO A 147 -8.40 -1.80 -9.76
N LYS A 148 -8.78 -3.06 -9.75
CA LYS A 148 -9.84 -3.63 -8.92
C LYS A 148 -9.30 -4.77 -8.07
N PRO A 149 -9.81 -4.97 -6.84
CA PRO A 149 -10.76 -4.11 -6.12
C PRO A 149 -10.16 -2.74 -5.78
N ASP A 150 -10.99 -1.81 -5.29
CA ASP A 150 -10.59 -0.43 -4.98
C ASP A 150 -9.39 -0.35 -4.03
N ASP A 151 -9.31 -1.26 -3.06
CA ASP A 151 -8.21 -1.36 -2.10
C ASP A 151 -6.83 -1.46 -2.78
N THR A 152 -6.79 -2.10 -3.94
CA THR A 152 -5.56 -2.20 -4.76
C THR A 152 -5.11 -0.83 -5.28
N CYS A 153 -6.06 -0.04 -5.78
CA CYS A 153 -5.78 1.32 -6.24
C CYS A 153 -5.40 2.24 -5.07
N ASP A 154 -6.08 2.11 -3.93
CA ASP A 154 -5.76 2.84 -2.70
C ASP A 154 -4.32 2.53 -2.24
N ALA A 155 -3.90 1.27 -2.29
CA ALA A 155 -2.53 0.87 -1.96
C ALA A 155 -1.48 1.48 -2.91
N LEU A 156 -1.75 1.54 -4.20
CA LEU A 156 -0.88 2.20 -5.17
C LEU A 156 -0.79 3.70 -4.93
N ALA A 157 -1.90 4.36 -4.57
CA ALA A 157 -1.91 5.77 -4.20
C ALA A 157 -1.04 6.06 -2.96
N ILE A 158 -1.09 5.18 -1.96
CA ILE A 158 -0.25 5.26 -0.76
C ILE A 158 1.24 5.11 -1.13
N ALA A 159 1.57 4.20 -2.03
CA ALA A 159 2.94 4.04 -2.52
C ALA A 159 3.46 5.30 -3.24
N ILE A 160 2.64 5.92 -4.10
CA ILE A 160 2.96 7.19 -4.76
C ILE A 160 3.21 8.29 -3.72
N CYS A 161 2.37 8.38 -2.68
CA CYS A 161 2.51 9.36 -1.61
C CYS A 161 3.90 9.30 -0.97
N HIS A 162 4.41 8.11 -0.70
CA HIS A 162 5.75 7.95 -0.13
C HIS A 162 6.84 8.50 -1.03
N THR A 163 6.76 8.32 -2.35
CA THR A 163 7.80 8.81 -3.27
C THR A 163 7.93 10.34 -3.30
N GLN A 164 6.88 11.05 -2.89
CA GLN A 164 6.89 12.51 -2.82
C GLN A 164 7.29 13.05 -1.45
N ALA A 165 7.30 12.19 -0.44
CA ALA A 165 7.69 12.53 0.94
C ALA A 165 9.12 12.09 1.28
N ALA A 166 9.72 11.27 0.43
CA ALA A 166 11.05 10.69 0.62
C ALA A 166 12.17 11.61 0.12
#